data_06fbe0101e006bfce29e707c1d873908
#
_entry.id   06fbe0101e006bfce29e707c1d873908
#
_cell.length_a   1.000
_cell.length_b   1.000
_cell.length_c   1.000
_cell.angle_alpha   90.00
_cell.angle_beta   90.00
_cell.angle_gamma   90.00
#
_symmetry.space_group_name_H-M   'P 1'
#
loop_
_entity.id
_entity.type
_entity.pdbx_description
1 polymer ?
#
loop_
_entity_poly.entity_id
_entity_poly.type
_entity_poly.pdbx_seq_one_letter_code
_entity_poly.pdbx_strand_id
1 'polypeptide(L)'
;MERMKKSLKIFTVVFVLAAVAAGGFYAVSKKTPVDEMTRGLAAYECGDYKTALKAFQNQDLIANPQASFILGAMYYAGKGVSPDETRAFLYYEKAAVLGYAPARTTLAILYANKGEWDKAYAYAEQSALQNDADAQMLVAGWYEKGRGGRFNTHKAVRFYEMASKNGFLDAKTALYLINKNGKIDYAPNAFAARRWQKKIKKQKALEKKLHG
;
A
#
# COMPACT_ATOMS: atom_id res chain seq x y z
N MET A 1 -14.99 -14.59 -4.67
CA MET A 1 -13.75 -13.86 -5.03
C MET A 1 -12.65 -14.79 -5.54
N GLU A 2 -12.44 -15.95 -4.96
CA GLU A 2 -11.43 -16.91 -5.41
C GLU A 2 -11.70 -17.52 -6.80
N ARG A 3 -12.96 -17.77 -7.16
CA ARG A 3 -13.35 -18.23 -8.50
C ARG A 3 -13.05 -17.19 -9.60
N MET A 4 -13.18 -15.89 -9.31
CA MET A 4 -12.83 -14.83 -10.27
C MET A 4 -11.31 -14.70 -10.44
N LYS A 5 -10.51 -14.91 -9.38
CA LYS A 5 -9.03 -14.91 -9.47
C LYS A 5 -8.49 -16.10 -10.25
N LYS A 6 -9.11 -17.29 -10.16
CA LYS A 6 -8.78 -18.46 -10.99
C LYS A 6 -9.18 -18.25 -12.45
N SER A 7 -10.33 -17.65 -12.72
CA SER A 7 -10.79 -17.35 -14.08
C SER A 7 -9.87 -16.33 -14.78
N LEU A 8 -9.41 -15.31 -14.06
CA LEU A 8 -8.50 -14.30 -14.61
C LEU A 8 -7.11 -14.88 -14.94
N LYS A 9 -6.59 -15.79 -14.09
CA LYS A 9 -5.33 -16.51 -14.38
C LYS A 9 -5.43 -17.45 -15.58
N ILE A 10 -6.55 -18.12 -15.76
CA ILE A 10 -6.77 -19.01 -16.91
C ILE A 10 -6.93 -18.20 -18.20
N PHE A 11 -7.61 -17.04 -18.17
CA PHE A 11 -7.76 -16.16 -19.33
C PHE A 11 -6.41 -15.59 -19.81
N THR A 12 -5.52 -15.22 -18.88
CA THR A 12 -4.18 -14.70 -19.23
C THR A 12 -3.29 -15.78 -19.84
N VAL A 13 -3.34 -17.01 -19.34
CA VAL A 13 -2.55 -18.13 -19.87
C VAL A 13 -3.07 -18.60 -21.24
N VAL A 14 -4.38 -18.63 -21.46
CA VAL A 14 -4.98 -19.04 -22.73
C VAL A 14 -4.72 -18.01 -23.86
N PHE A 15 -4.70 -16.69 -23.53
CA PHE A 15 -4.40 -15.66 -24.53
C PHE A 15 -2.92 -15.65 -24.95
N VAL A 16 -2.00 -16.00 -24.02
CA VAL A 16 -0.56 -16.11 -24.34
C VAL A 16 -0.29 -17.36 -25.19
N LEU A 17 -1.01 -18.48 -24.97
CA LEU A 17 -0.82 -19.70 -25.75
C LEU A 17 -1.46 -19.62 -27.15
N ALA A 18 -2.53 -18.85 -27.33
CA ALA A 18 -3.16 -18.67 -28.65
C ALA A 18 -2.32 -17.80 -29.60
N ALA A 19 -1.49 -16.89 -29.06
CA ALA A 19 -0.57 -16.05 -29.85
C ALA A 19 0.66 -16.81 -30.38
N VAL A 20 1.01 -17.95 -29.78
CA VAL A 20 2.15 -18.78 -30.17
C VAL A 20 1.80 -19.79 -31.27
N ALA A 21 0.50 -20.09 -31.49
CA ALA A 21 0.03 -21.07 -32.48
C ALA A 21 -0.22 -20.52 -33.89
N ALA A 22 -0.22 -19.20 -34.08
CA ALA A 22 -0.34 -18.57 -35.41
C ALA A 22 1.06 -18.25 -35.92
N GLY A 23 1.65 -19.22 -36.62
CA GLY A 23 3.00 -19.15 -37.18
C GLY A 23 3.23 -17.97 -38.10
N GLY A 24 4.41 -17.40 -37.99
CA GLY A 24 4.92 -16.37 -38.91
C GLY A 24 6.14 -15.68 -38.35
N PHE A 25 7.30 -16.11 -38.78
CA PHE A 25 8.56 -15.38 -38.72
C PHE A 25 8.33 -13.88 -39.02
N TYR A 26 8.26 -13.03 -37.99
CA TYR A 26 8.52 -11.60 -38.17
C TYR A 26 8.92 -10.95 -36.84
N ALA A 27 10.01 -10.21 -36.95
CA ALA A 27 10.42 -9.11 -36.12
C ALA A 27 11.03 -9.47 -34.76
N VAL A 28 12.24 -9.01 -34.61
CA VAL A 28 12.79 -8.55 -33.32
C VAL A 28 11.71 -7.68 -32.66
N SER A 29 10.86 -8.31 -31.88
CA SER A 29 9.80 -7.64 -31.14
C SER A 29 10.48 -6.70 -30.17
N LYS A 30 10.36 -5.38 -30.42
CA LYS A 30 10.60 -4.39 -29.36
C LYS A 30 9.75 -4.82 -28.18
N LYS A 31 10.41 -5.30 -27.12
CA LYS A 31 9.72 -5.69 -25.87
C LYS A 31 8.88 -4.51 -25.43
N THR A 32 7.59 -4.73 -25.29
CA THR A 32 6.70 -3.67 -24.82
C THR A 32 6.95 -3.40 -23.33
N PRO A 33 6.67 -2.20 -22.82
CA PRO A 33 6.78 -1.91 -21.39
C PRO A 33 5.96 -2.87 -20.52
N VAL A 34 4.83 -3.36 -21.03
CA VAL A 34 3.99 -4.37 -20.37
C VAL A 34 4.72 -5.71 -20.25
N ASP A 35 5.44 -6.13 -21.29
CA ASP A 35 6.19 -7.38 -21.26
C ASP A 35 7.36 -7.32 -20.28
N GLU A 36 8.08 -6.19 -20.24
CA GLU A 36 9.17 -5.97 -19.29
C GLU A 36 8.68 -5.88 -17.85
N MET A 37 7.53 -5.24 -17.59
CA MET A 37 6.92 -5.20 -16.26
C MET A 37 6.53 -6.59 -15.77
N THR A 38 5.87 -7.38 -16.61
CA THR A 38 5.45 -8.75 -16.29
C THR A 38 6.67 -9.64 -16.03
N ARG A 39 7.69 -9.52 -16.84
CA ARG A 39 8.95 -10.24 -16.68
C ARG A 39 9.66 -9.88 -15.38
N GLY A 40 9.74 -8.58 -15.08
CA GLY A 40 10.33 -8.08 -13.84
C GLY A 40 9.61 -8.60 -12.60
N LEU A 41 8.27 -8.57 -12.60
CA LEU A 41 7.46 -9.09 -11.50
C LEU A 41 7.63 -10.60 -11.33
N ALA A 42 7.58 -11.37 -12.41
CA ALA A 42 7.78 -12.83 -12.35
C ALA A 42 9.16 -13.18 -11.82
N ALA A 43 10.21 -12.50 -12.29
CA ALA A 43 11.56 -12.69 -11.79
C ALA A 43 11.69 -12.33 -10.29
N TYR A 44 11.05 -11.24 -9.86
CA TYR A 44 11.04 -10.82 -8.46
C TYR A 44 10.35 -11.86 -7.55
N GLU A 45 9.20 -12.39 -7.99
CA GLU A 45 8.45 -13.44 -7.26
C GLU A 45 9.23 -14.75 -7.17
N CYS A 46 9.99 -15.11 -8.23
CA CYS A 46 10.84 -16.29 -8.23
C CYS A 46 12.18 -16.10 -7.48
N GLY A 47 12.46 -14.88 -6.98
CA GLY A 47 13.72 -14.58 -6.30
C GLY A 47 14.91 -14.30 -7.23
N ASP A 48 14.72 -14.27 -8.55
CA ASP A 48 15.75 -13.83 -9.51
C ASP A 48 15.82 -12.30 -9.54
N TYR A 49 16.37 -11.76 -8.46
CA TYR A 49 16.45 -10.32 -8.26
C TYR A 49 17.37 -9.61 -9.27
N LYS A 50 18.34 -10.31 -9.86
CA LYS A 50 19.20 -9.71 -10.90
C LYS A 50 18.42 -9.45 -12.19
N THR A 51 17.62 -10.43 -12.63
CA THR A 51 16.75 -10.27 -13.80
C THR A 51 15.65 -9.24 -13.53
N ALA A 52 15.04 -9.26 -12.32
CA ALA A 52 14.04 -8.28 -11.93
C ALA A 52 14.61 -6.85 -11.94
N LEU A 53 15.78 -6.64 -11.36
CA LEU A 53 16.47 -5.34 -11.34
C LEU A 53 16.68 -4.81 -12.76
N LYS A 54 17.22 -5.64 -13.66
CA LYS A 54 17.46 -5.28 -15.05
C LYS A 54 16.17 -4.91 -15.79
N ALA A 55 15.10 -5.64 -15.55
CA ALA A 55 13.79 -5.35 -16.15
C ALA A 55 13.24 -4.00 -15.66
N PHE A 56 13.23 -3.75 -14.34
CA PHE A 56 12.68 -2.50 -13.78
C PHE A 56 13.56 -1.27 -14.04
N GLN A 57 14.86 -1.43 -14.32
CA GLN A 57 15.75 -0.35 -14.74
C GLN A 57 15.58 0.05 -16.21
N ASN A 58 14.77 -0.67 -16.99
CA ASN A 58 14.46 -0.29 -18.36
C ASN A 58 13.84 1.12 -18.36
N GLN A 59 14.33 1.97 -19.30
CA GLN A 59 13.88 3.37 -19.39
C GLN A 59 12.38 3.50 -19.64
N ASP A 60 11.77 2.55 -20.34
CA ASP A 60 10.33 2.53 -20.61
C ASP A 60 9.50 2.32 -19.32
N LEU A 61 10.07 1.70 -18.28
CA LEU A 61 9.44 1.48 -16.98
C LEU A 61 9.77 2.54 -15.93
N ILE A 62 10.74 3.41 -16.20
CA ILE A 62 11.14 4.47 -15.27
C ILE A 62 9.98 5.44 -14.97
N ALA A 63 9.05 5.64 -15.90
CA ALA A 63 7.83 6.44 -15.70
C ALA A 63 6.69 5.64 -15.06
N ASN A 64 6.86 4.33 -14.84
CA ASN A 64 5.87 3.51 -14.16
C ASN A 64 6.04 3.63 -12.63
N PRO A 65 5.02 4.10 -11.89
CA PRO A 65 5.14 4.33 -10.45
C PRO A 65 5.35 3.05 -9.66
N GLN A 66 4.77 1.92 -10.08
CA GLN A 66 4.94 0.63 -9.43
C GLN A 66 6.37 0.09 -9.64
N ALA A 67 6.93 0.19 -10.86
CA ALA A 67 8.30 -0.21 -11.14
C ALA A 67 9.30 0.62 -10.31
N SER A 68 9.10 1.94 -10.24
CA SER A 68 9.91 2.82 -9.39
C SER A 68 9.81 2.42 -7.92
N PHE A 69 8.63 2.10 -7.41
CA PHE A 69 8.45 1.64 -6.03
C PHE A 69 9.20 0.33 -5.76
N ILE A 70 9.11 -0.64 -6.68
CA ILE A 70 9.82 -1.94 -6.55
C ILE A 70 11.34 -1.73 -6.59
N LEU A 71 11.84 -0.87 -7.48
CA LEU A 71 13.27 -0.51 -7.50
C LEU A 71 13.70 0.09 -6.16
N GLY A 72 12.92 1.00 -5.59
CA GLY A 72 13.16 1.53 -4.25
C GLY A 72 13.28 0.43 -3.20
N ALA A 73 12.37 -0.53 -3.20
CA ALA A 73 12.40 -1.67 -2.28
C ALA A 73 13.60 -2.60 -2.53
N MET A 74 14.01 -2.80 -3.78
CA MET A 74 15.18 -3.61 -4.12
C MET A 74 16.47 -2.96 -3.63
N TYR A 75 16.64 -1.65 -3.82
CA TYR A 75 17.80 -0.91 -3.30
C TYR A 75 17.80 -0.86 -1.76
N TYR A 76 16.64 -0.66 -1.14
CA TYR A 76 16.52 -0.63 0.31
C TYR A 76 16.92 -1.96 0.96
N ALA A 77 16.45 -3.07 0.40
CA ALA A 77 16.67 -4.42 0.93
C ALA A 77 17.92 -5.11 0.37
N GLY A 78 18.66 -4.52 -0.58
CA GLY A 78 19.81 -5.17 -1.22
C GLY A 78 19.43 -6.36 -2.09
N LYS A 79 18.24 -6.35 -2.72
CA LYS A 79 17.77 -7.44 -3.57
C LYS A 79 18.31 -7.30 -4.99
N GLY A 80 19.26 -8.18 -5.36
CA GLY A 80 19.91 -8.17 -6.67
C GLY A 80 20.97 -7.08 -6.86
N VAL A 81 21.18 -6.24 -5.84
CA VAL A 81 22.11 -5.11 -5.82
C VAL A 81 22.56 -4.89 -4.36
N SER A 82 23.69 -4.25 -4.13
CA SER A 82 24.07 -3.82 -2.77
C SER A 82 23.06 -2.82 -2.21
N PRO A 83 22.72 -2.90 -0.90
CA PRO A 83 21.83 -1.94 -0.27
C PRO A 83 22.30 -0.50 -0.49
N ASP A 84 21.38 0.38 -0.88
CA ASP A 84 21.64 1.79 -1.11
C ASP A 84 20.39 2.59 -0.73
N GLU A 85 20.43 3.15 0.49
CA GLU A 85 19.30 3.91 1.04
C GLU A 85 19.03 5.17 0.22
N THR A 86 20.06 5.85 -0.28
CA THR A 86 19.91 7.07 -1.06
C THR A 86 19.17 6.80 -2.36
N ARG A 87 19.55 5.75 -3.08
CA ARG A 87 18.83 5.32 -4.29
C ARG A 87 17.43 4.85 -3.98
N ALA A 88 17.23 4.13 -2.87
CA ALA A 88 15.91 3.70 -2.45
C ALA A 88 14.95 4.88 -2.25
N PHE A 89 15.40 5.92 -1.51
CA PHE A 89 14.62 7.15 -1.33
C PHE A 89 14.30 7.82 -2.66
N LEU A 90 15.28 7.98 -3.56
CA LEU A 90 15.08 8.59 -4.87
C LEU A 90 13.97 7.87 -5.67
N TYR A 91 13.98 6.55 -5.68
CA TYR A 91 12.97 5.77 -6.39
C TYR A 91 11.61 5.79 -5.70
N TYR A 92 11.55 5.79 -4.36
CA TYR A 92 10.30 5.98 -3.64
C TYR A 92 9.71 7.37 -3.86
N GLU A 93 10.53 8.43 -3.83
CA GLU A 93 10.08 9.79 -4.12
C GLU A 93 9.54 9.92 -5.55
N LYS A 94 10.23 9.30 -6.52
CA LYS A 94 9.75 9.24 -7.89
C LYS A 94 8.39 8.58 -8.00
N ALA A 95 8.20 7.42 -7.38
CA ALA A 95 6.92 6.73 -7.35
C ALA A 95 5.82 7.57 -6.66
N ALA A 96 6.17 8.27 -5.58
CA ALA A 96 5.25 9.15 -4.85
C ALA A 96 4.81 10.37 -5.68
N VAL A 97 5.73 11.00 -6.42
CA VAL A 97 5.44 12.09 -7.36
C VAL A 97 4.52 11.62 -8.48
N LEU A 98 4.72 10.40 -8.97
CA LEU A 98 3.84 9.76 -9.97
C LEU A 98 2.48 9.30 -9.39
N GLY A 99 2.19 9.62 -8.13
CA GLY A 99 0.89 9.38 -7.52
C GLY A 99 0.73 8.03 -6.83
N TYR A 100 1.79 7.24 -6.67
CA TYR A 100 1.70 5.92 -6.07
C TYR A 100 1.55 6.00 -4.54
N ALA A 101 0.35 5.77 -4.03
CA ALA A 101 0.04 5.88 -2.61
C ALA A 101 0.93 4.99 -1.71
N PRO A 102 1.22 3.70 -2.03
CA PRO A 102 2.13 2.90 -1.21
C PRO A 102 3.54 3.48 -1.06
N ALA A 103 4.04 4.21 -2.08
CA ALA A 103 5.34 4.87 -1.98
C ALA A 103 5.30 6.03 -0.96
N ARG A 104 4.22 6.79 -0.93
CA ARG A 104 4.02 7.85 0.07
C ARG A 104 3.94 7.28 1.48
N THR A 105 3.20 6.19 1.67
CA THR A 105 3.10 5.50 2.97
C THR A 105 4.47 4.98 3.42
N THR A 106 5.24 4.41 2.49
CA THR A 106 6.62 3.95 2.78
C THR A 106 7.53 5.11 3.16
N LEU A 107 7.52 6.21 2.39
CA LEU A 107 8.30 7.42 2.73
C LEU A 107 7.89 8.00 4.08
N ALA A 108 6.60 8.01 4.40
CA ALA A 108 6.12 8.47 5.70
C ALA A 108 6.74 7.65 6.84
N ILE A 109 6.79 6.34 6.71
CA ILE A 109 7.41 5.45 7.71
C ILE A 109 8.93 5.69 7.79
N LEU A 110 9.60 5.81 6.65
CA LEU A 110 11.04 6.03 6.60
C LEU A 110 11.43 7.38 7.23
N TYR A 111 10.69 8.45 6.94
CA TYR A 111 10.90 9.76 7.57
C TYR A 111 10.58 9.74 9.07
N ALA A 112 9.54 9.01 9.49
CA ALA A 112 9.22 8.85 10.91
C ALA A 112 10.36 8.11 11.66
N ASN A 113 10.95 7.09 11.05
CA ASN A 113 12.10 6.37 11.63
C ASN A 113 13.35 7.25 11.76
N LYS A 114 13.50 8.24 10.87
CA LYS A 114 14.57 9.26 10.95
C LYS A 114 14.24 10.41 11.94
N GLY A 115 13.04 10.41 12.53
CA GLY A 115 12.59 11.51 13.39
C GLY A 115 12.11 12.76 12.63
N GLU A 116 12.06 12.70 11.30
CA GLU A 116 11.61 13.80 10.43
C GLU A 116 10.08 13.85 10.33
N TRP A 117 9.43 14.12 11.48
CA TRP A 117 7.97 14.00 11.64
C TRP A 117 7.17 14.92 10.72
N ASP A 118 7.69 16.10 10.35
CA ASP A 118 6.98 17.01 9.44
C ASP A 118 6.79 16.37 8.07
N LYS A 119 7.85 15.77 7.52
CA LYS A 119 7.76 15.03 6.26
C LYS A 119 6.93 13.76 6.40
N ALA A 120 7.11 13.04 7.52
CA ALA A 120 6.35 11.83 7.79
C ALA A 120 4.83 12.08 7.75
N TYR A 121 4.35 13.09 8.46
CA TYR A 121 2.94 13.47 8.42
C TYR A 121 2.49 13.95 7.05
N ALA A 122 3.29 14.76 6.36
CA ALA A 122 2.94 15.27 5.02
C ALA A 122 2.70 14.12 4.04
N TYR A 123 3.59 13.15 3.99
CA TYR A 123 3.42 11.97 3.12
C TYR A 123 2.27 11.06 3.56
N ALA A 124 2.13 10.80 4.88
CA ALA A 124 1.08 9.93 5.39
C ALA A 124 -0.32 10.52 5.16
N GLU A 125 -0.51 11.83 5.42
CA GLU A 125 -1.79 12.50 5.18
C GLU A 125 -2.16 12.53 3.69
N GLN A 126 -1.19 12.78 2.81
CA GLN A 126 -1.42 12.75 1.36
C GLN A 126 -1.86 11.35 0.90
N SER A 127 -1.21 10.28 1.39
CA SER A 127 -1.59 8.92 1.05
C SER A 127 -2.97 8.56 1.61
N ALA A 128 -3.24 8.91 2.88
CA ALA A 128 -4.52 8.67 3.54
C ALA A 128 -5.70 9.36 2.82
N LEU A 129 -5.50 10.57 2.33
CA LEU A 129 -6.49 11.33 1.56
C LEU A 129 -6.73 10.75 0.17
N GLN A 130 -5.80 9.98 -0.38
CA GLN A 130 -5.97 9.20 -1.60
C GLN A 130 -6.63 7.84 -1.36
N ASN A 131 -7.24 7.64 -0.20
CA ASN A 131 -7.95 6.43 0.20
C ASN A 131 -7.04 5.21 0.43
N ASP A 132 -5.75 5.42 0.67
CA ASP A 132 -4.86 4.36 1.18
C ASP A 132 -5.24 4.04 2.63
N ALA A 133 -5.78 2.85 2.84
CA ALA A 133 -6.32 2.47 4.13
C ALA A 133 -5.22 2.19 5.17
N ASP A 134 -4.05 1.75 4.74
CA ASP A 134 -2.89 1.55 5.62
C ASP A 134 -2.35 2.91 6.09
N ALA A 135 -2.26 3.89 5.20
CA ALA A 135 -1.90 5.25 5.56
C ALA A 135 -2.93 5.90 6.50
N GLN A 136 -4.22 5.65 6.29
CA GLN A 136 -5.28 6.13 7.19
C GLN A 136 -5.10 5.59 8.61
N MET A 137 -4.82 4.30 8.76
CA MET A 137 -4.53 3.68 10.06
C MET A 137 -3.25 4.23 10.68
N LEU A 138 -2.20 4.38 9.88
CA LEU A 138 -0.89 4.86 10.32
C LEU A 138 -0.98 6.27 10.90
N VAL A 139 -1.53 7.21 10.12
CA VAL A 139 -1.62 8.62 10.54
C VAL A 139 -2.60 8.81 11.69
N ALA A 140 -3.68 8.04 11.74
CA ALA A 140 -4.61 8.03 12.87
C ALA A 140 -3.89 7.63 14.17
N GLY A 141 -3.12 6.53 14.12
CA GLY A 141 -2.35 6.06 15.28
C GLY A 141 -1.26 7.05 15.71
N TRP A 142 -0.64 7.78 14.78
CA TRP A 142 0.33 8.81 15.12
C TRP A 142 -0.31 9.99 15.85
N TYR A 143 -1.47 10.48 15.37
CA TYR A 143 -2.20 11.55 16.05
C TYR A 143 -2.75 11.11 17.41
N GLU A 144 -3.24 9.88 17.52
CA GLU A 144 -3.74 9.34 18.79
C GLU A 144 -2.64 9.21 19.85
N LYS A 145 -1.43 8.83 19.45
CA LYS A 145 -0.28 8.61 20.34
C LYS A 145 0.62 9.83 20.51
N GLY A 146 0.33 10.93 19.83
CA GLY A 146 1.13 12.16 19.85
C GLY A 146 2.55 11.98 19.31
N ARG A 147 2.73 11.13 18.29
CA ARG A 147 4.04 10.94 17.68
C ARG A 147 4.56 12.27 17.09
N GLY A 148 5.86 12.52 17.23
CA GLY A 148 6.45 13.79 16.80
C GLY A 148 5.86 15.03 17.50
N GLY A 149 5.28 14.86 18.70
CA GLY A 149 4.68 15.96 19.46
C GLY A 149 3.29 16.41 18.96
N ARG A 150 2.69 15.68 18.01
CA ARG A 150 1.42 16.07 17.34
C ARG A 150 0.21 15.29 17.85
N PHE A 151 -0.10 15.39 19.14
CA PHE A 151 -1.32 14.80 19.69
C PHE A 151 -2.57 15.53 19.19
N ASN A 152 -3.52 14.79 18.59
CA ASN A 152 -4.80 15.34 18.14
C ASN A 152 -5.82 14.23 17.92
N THR A 153 -6.69 13.98 18.92
CA THR A 153 -7.69 12.90 18.83
C THR A 153 -8.77 13.17 17.79
N HIS A 154 -9.13 14.43 17.52
CA HIS A 154 -10.10 14.75 16.47
C HIS A 154 -9.59 14.34 15.08
N LYS A 155 -8.31 14.61 14.76
CA LYS A 155 -7.70 14.12 13.52
C LYS A 155 -7.60 12.59 13.51
N ALA A 156 -7.20 11.97 14.64
CA ALA A 156 -7.15 10.52 14.74
C ALA A 156 -8.52 9.89 14.46
N VAL A 157 -9.59 10.39 15.06
CA VAL A 157 -10.98 9.93 14.82
C VAL A 157 -11.33 10.04 13.34
N ARG A 158 -11.05 11.18 12.71
CA ARG A 158 -11.33 11.38 11.27
C ARG A 158 -10.65 10.31 10.41
N PHE A 159 -9.37 10.04 10.61
CA PHE A 159 -8.65 9.05 9.82
C PHE A 159 -9.07 7.62 10.16
N TYR A 160 -9.37 7.31 11.42
CA TYR A 160 -9.97 6.02 11.79
C TYR A 160 -11.36 5.83 11.15
N GLU A 161 -12.18 6.87 11.03
CA GLU A 161 -13.45 6.80 10.32
C GLU A 161 -13.27 6.48 8.84
N MET A 162 -12.27 7.07 8.19
CA MET A 162 -11.93 6.75 6.80
C MET A 162 -11.49 5.27 6.68
N ALA A 163 -10.56 4.81 7.51
CA ALA A 163 -10.10 3.42 7.54
C ALA A 163 -11.25 2.43 7.83
N SER A 164 -12.17 2.80 8.70
CA SER A 164 -13.33 1.96 9.03
C SER A 164 -14.28 1.74 7.84
N LYS A 165 -14.37 2.69 6.91
CA LYS A 165 -15.14 2.57 5.66
C LYS A 165 -14.47 1.57 4.71
N ASN A 166 -13.15 1.48 4.74
CA ASN A 166 -12.35 0.50 4.00
C ASN A 166 -12.32 -0.90 4.64
N GLY A 167 -13.10 -1.10 5.70
CA GLY A 167 -13.30 -2.41 6.31
C GLY A 167 -12.39 -2.73 7.50
N PHE A 168 -11.46 -1.86 7.87
CA PHE A 168 -10.53 -2.11 8.98
C PHE A 168 -11.27 -2.26 10.31
N LEU A 169 -11.21 -3.47 10.88
CA LEU A 169 -11.82 -3.78 12.18
C LEU A 169 -11.13 -3.03 13.31
N ASP A 170 -9.81 -2.89 13.23
CA ASP A 170 -9.02 -2.18 14.23
C ASP A 170 -9.38 -0.69 14.31
N ALA A 171 -9.67 -0.07 13.16
CA ALA A 171 -10.18 1.30 13.14
C ALA A 171 -11.53 1.43 13.88
N LYS A 172 -12.44 0.48 13.68
CA LYS A 172 -13.73 0.45 14.40
C LYS A 172 -13.53 0.25 15.90
N THR A 173 -12.55 -0.58 16.26
CA THR A 173 -12.20 -0.84 17.67
C THR A 173 -11.59 0.41 18.33
N ALA A 174 -10.67 1.10 17.64
CA ALA A 174 -10.11 2.36 18.11
C ALA A 174 -11.20 3.42 18.32
N LEU A 175 -12.12 3.59 17.34
CA LEU A 175 -13.25 4.49 17.45
C LEU A 175 -14.19 4.15 18.60
N TYR A 176 -14.45 2.87 18.84
CA TYR A 176 -15.22 2.44 20.01
C TYR A 176 -14.53 2.84 21.31
N LEU A 177 -13.24 2.56 21.46
CA LEU A 177 -12.47 2.86 22.67
C LEU A 177 -12.35 4.35 22.94
N ILE A 178 -12.05 5.15 21.89
CA ILE A 178 -11.96 6.61 22.01
C ILE A 178 -13.31 7.19 22.47
N ASN A 179 -14.42 6.75 21.85
CA ASN A 179 -15.75 7.25 22.22
C ASN A 179 -16.23 6.73 23.58
N LYS A 180 -15.80 5.56 24.02
CA LYS A 180 -16.15 5.00 25.33
C LYS A 180 -15.42 5.69 26.47
N ASN A 181 -14.12 5.86 26.32
CA ASN A 181 -13.23 6.29 27.41
C ASN A 181 -12.89 7.78 27.34
N GLY A 182 -13.06 8.42 26.16
CA GLY A 182 -12.53 9.74 25.90
C GLY A 182 -11.01 9.75 25.71
N LYS A 183 -10.48 10.91 25.49
CA LYS A 183 -9.05 11.28 25.48
C LYS A 183 -8.91 12.69 26.04
N ILE A 184 -7.68 13.17 26.24
CA ILE A 184 -7.41 14.49 26.87
C ILE A 184 -8.15 15.61 26.10
N ASP A 185 -8.18 15.53 24.76
CA ASP A 185 -8.79 16.52 23.87
C ASP A 185 -10.12 16.05 23.25
N TYR A 186 -10.72 14.95 23.77
CA TYR A 186 -11.90 14.34 23.18
C TYR A 186 -12.82 13.75 24.25
N ALA A 187 -13.99 14.36 24.44
CA ALA A 187 -14.95 13.90 25.42
C ALA A 187 -15.56 12.53 25.05
N PRO A 188 -15.86 11.67 26.05
CA PRO A 188 -16.55 10.41 25.81
C PRO A 188 -17.93 10.63 25.16
N ASN A 189 -18.31 9.73 24.24
CA ASN A 189 -19.60 9.74 23.59
C ASN A 189 -20.21 8.34 23.59
N ALA A 190 -21.05 8.06 24.57
CA ALA A 190 -21.66 6.74 24.79
C ALA A 190 -22.54 6.30 23.60
N PHE A 191 -23.22 7.21 22.92
CA PHE A 191 -24.04 6.91 21.74
C PHE A 191 -23.16 6.46 20.56
N ALA A 192 -22.09 7.21 20.28
CA ALA A 192 -21.14 6.84 19.26
C ALA A 192 -20.42 5.51 19.59
N ALA A 193 -20.04 5.30 20.85
CA ALA A 193 -19.43 4.04 21.29
C ALA A 193 -20.37 2.84 21.02
N ARG A 194 -21.66 2.93 21.35
CA ARG A 194 -22.66 1.87 21.07
C ARG A 194 -22.80 1.60 19.57
N ARG A 195 -22.78 2.63 18.73
CA ARG A 195 -22.81 2.49 17.25
C ARG A 195 -21.61 1.70 16.74
N TRP A 196 -20.43 2.03 17.21
CA TRP A 196 -19.20 1.33 16.81
C TRP A 196 -19.17 -0.12 17.30
N GLN A 197 -19.61 -0.36 18.54
CA GLN A 197 -19.74 -1.72 19.07
C GLN A 197 -20.67 -2.60 18.21
N LYS A 198 -21.81 -2.04 17.76
CA LYS A 198 -22.73 -2.75 16.85
C LYS A 198 -22.10 -3.07 15.50
N LYS A 199 -21.33 -2.13 14.93
CA LYS A 199 -20.61 -2.32 13.65
C LYS A 199 -19.55 -3.42 13.79
N ILE A 200 -18.78 -3.45 14.89
CA ILE A 200 -17.78 -4.48 15.18
C ILE A 200 -18.43 -5.86 15.25
N LYS A 201 -19.51 -6.00 16.04
CA LYS A 201 -20.26 -7.26 16.17
C LYS A 201 -20.76 -7.76 14.83
N LYS A 202 -21.32 -6.86 13.99
CA LYS A 202 -21.81 -7.21 12.64
C LYS A 202 -20.67 -7.70 11.74
N GLN A 203 -19.53 -7.05 11.74
CA GLN A 203 -18.39 -7.45 10.92
C GLN A 203 -17.84 -8.81 11.34
N LYS A 204 -17.62 -9.03 12.64
CA LYS A 204 -17.15 -10.33 13.16
C LYS A 204 -18.12 -11.47 12.84
N ALA A 205 -19.44 -11.21 12.89
CA ALA A 205 -20.45 -12.20 12.51
C ALA A 205 -20.41 -12.56 11.03
N LEU A 206 -20.11 -11.57 10.14
CA LEU A 206 -19.93 -11.80 8.70
C LEU A 206 -18.66 -12.60 8.42
N GLU A 207 -17.54 -12.25 9.05
CA GLU A 207 -16.27 -12.96 8.91
C GLU A 207 -16.41 -14.44 9.35
N LYS A 208 -17.11 -14.68 10.48
CA LYS A 208 -17.40 -16.05 10.93
C LYS A 208 -18.25 -16.86 9.94
N LYS A 209 -19.19 -16.22 9.22
CA LYS A 209 -20.01 -16.91 8.20
C LYS A 209 -19.24 -17.22 6.90
N LEU A 210 -18.15 -16.48 6.64
CA LEU A 210 -17.34 -16.65 5.43
C LEU A 210 -16.25 -17.72 5.59
N HIS A 211 -15.86 -18.00 6.85
CA HIS A 211 -14.72 -18.89 7.18
C HIS A 211 -15.12 -20.12 8.01
N GLY A 212 -16.39 -20.26 8.38
CA GLY A 212 -16.99 -21.44 9.00
C GLY A 212 -17.94 -22.14 8.08
#